data_e522d676f4be0733cb670b68c2068858
#
_entry.id   e522d676f4be0733cb670b68c2068858
#
_cell.length_a   1.000
_cell.length_b   1.000
_cell.length_c   1.000
_cell.angle_alpha   90.00
_cell.angle_beta   90.00
_cell.angle_gamma   90.00
#
_symmetry.space_group_name_H-M   'P 1'
#
loop_
_entity.id
_entity.type
_entity.pdbx_description
1 polymer ?
#
loop_
_entity_poly.entity_id
_entity_poly.type
_entity_poly.pdbx_seq_one_letter_code
_entity_poly.pdbx_strand_id
1 'polypeptide(L)'
;MCTGIWRSLVMTTQNAAPELLVDRWFNTDHPLTLSGLRGRVVVLAAFQVLCPDSIASGVPQARRIYETFAPSDVAVIGMHTTFEHHDAFNSAVLKAFIQEYRLKFPIALDQPNPAGPIPHTMERYNMRGTPSLVLIDRLGIVRKHAFGAVDDLRIGAEIGALTQETAAAAAIARSSAA
;
A
#
# COMPACT_ATOMS: atom_id res chain seq x y z
N MET A 1 43.36 26.76 14.78
CA MET A 1 42.05 27.16 14.24
C MET A 1 41.56 26.04 13.36
N CYS A 2 40.76 25.13 13.93
CA CYS A 2 40.17 24.00 13.15
C CYS A 2 38.69 24.29 12.96
N THR A 3 38.34 24.73 11.76
CA THR A 3 36.97 24.90 11.33
C THR A 3 36.41 23.54 10.89
N GLY A 4 35.71 22.85 11.81
CA GLY A 4 34.95 21.65 11.49
C GLY A 4 33.72 21.99 10.65
N ILE A 5 33.77 21.63 9.38
CA ILE A 5 32.60 21.71 8.50
C ILE A 5 31.65 20.58 8.87
N TRP A 6 30.59 20.92 9.56
CA TRP A 6 29.44 20.01 9.74
C TRP A 6 28.76 19.85 8.38
N ARG A 7 29.08 18.77 7.67
CA ARG A 7 28.27 18.34 6.54
C ARG A 7 26.93 17.85 7.10
N SER A 8 25.94 18.68 6.96
CA SER A 8 24.54 18.28 7.12
C SER A 8 24.26 17.11 6.19
N LEU A 9 24.13 15.90 6.73
CA LEU A 9 23.65 14.74 5.97
C LEU A 9 22.22 15.04 5.55
N VAL A 10 22.03 15.51 4.33
CA VAL A 10 20.74 15.49 3.66
C VAL A 10 20.41 14.01 3.45
N MET A 11 19.62 13.45 4.35
CA MET A 11 19.05 12.11 4.19
C MET A 11 18.15 12.16 2.96
N THR A 12 18.61 11.59 1.87
CA THR A 12 17.82 11.37 0.67
C THR A 12 16.61 10.49 1.01
N THR A 13 15.42 11.07 0.95
CA THR A 13 14.12 10.44 1.20
C THR A 13 13.69 9.50 0.05
N GLN A 14 14.63 8.80 -0.58
CA GLN A 14 14.40 8.10 -1.86
C GLN A 14 13.37 6.96 -1.81
N ASN A 15 12.92 6.50 -0.62
CA ASN A 15 11.95 5.42 -0.51
C ASN A 15 10.76 5.73 0.40
N ALA A 16 10.53 6.98 0.78
CA ALA A 16 9.33 7.33 1.54
C ALA A 16 8.09 7.05 0.70
N ALA A 17 7.12 6.32 1.29
CA ALA A 17 5.86 6.05 0.63
C ALA A 17 5.11 7.37 0.37
N PRO A 18 4.77 7.68 -0.89
CA PRO A 18 3.95 8.85 -1.18
C PRO A 18 2.54 8.68 -0.59
N GLU A 19 1.96 9.77 -0.09
CA GLU A 19 0.58 9.74 0.41
C GLU A 19 -0.40 9.31 -0.68
N LEU A 20 -1.45 8.58 -0.25
CA LEU A 20 -2.50 8.09 -1.12
C LEU A 20 -3.39 9.26 -1.57
N LEU A 21 -3.70 9.32 -2.84
CA LEU A 21 -4.73 10.23 -3.38
C LEU A 21 -6.00 9.43 -3.62
N VAL A 22 -7.00 9.69 -2.80
CA VAL A 22 -8.22 8.88 -2.71
C VAL A 22 -9.43 9.74 -3.02
N ASP A 23 -10.26 9.28 -3.95
CA ASP A 23 -11.56 9.88 -4.25
C ASP A 23 -12.60 9.55 -3.17
N ARG A 24 -12.62 8.27 -2.75
CA ARG A 24 -13.58 7.77 -1.75
C ARG A 24 -13.03 6.61 -0.94
N TRP A 25 -13.42 6.56 0.33
CA TRP A 25 -13.15 5.45 1.23
C TRP A 25 -14.40 4.60 1.49
N PHE A 26 -14.17 3.30 1.72
CA PHE A 26 -15.16 2.31 2.16
C PHE A 26 -14.59 1.52 3.34
N ASN A 27 -15.48 0.96 4.19
CA ASN A 27 -15.13 0.18 5.38
C ASN A 27 -14.24 0.94 6.39
N THR A 28 -14.36 2.25 6.45
CA THR A 28 -13.71 3.08 7.45
C THR A 28 -14.56 4.32 7.72
N ASP A 29 -14.61 4.76 8.97
CA ASP A 29 -15.38 5.92 9.38
C ASP A 29 -14.68 7.25 9.01
N HIS A 30 -13.36 7.19 8.86
CA HIS A 30 -12.53 8.36 8.55
C HIS A 30 -11.51 8.04 7.45
N PRO A 31 -11.14 9.02 6.63
CA PRO A 31 -10.04 8.88 5.68
C PRO A 31 -8.75 8.47 6.39
N LEU A 32 -8.05 7.48 5.83
CA LEU A 32 -6.75 7.04 6.33
C LEU A 32 -5.64 7.81 5.60
N THR A 33 -4.57 8.13 6.33
CA THR A 33 -3.35 8.70 5.78
C THR A 33 -2.16 7.84 6.17
N LEU A 34 -1.14 7.74 5.34
CA LEU A 34 0.07 6.99 5.70
C LEU A 34 0.79 7.62 6.88
N SER A 35 0.71 8.93 7.02
CA SER A 35 1.23 9.64 8.19
C SER A 35 0.51 9.23 9.48
N GLY A 36 -0.82 9.04 9.45
CA GLY A 36 -1.63 8.56 10.58
C GLY A 36 -1.43 7.07 10.88
N LEU A 37 -0.83 6.31 9.95
CA LEU A 37 -0.55 4.89 10.10
C LEU A 37 0.89 4.60 10.58
N ARG A 38 1.69 5.63 10.88
CA ARG A 38 3.04 5.44 11.44
C ARG A 38 3.00 4.56 12.69
N GLY A 39 4.02 3.74 12.85
CA GLY A 39 4.08 2.72 13.90
C GLY A 39 3.47 1.38 13.52
N ARG A 40 2.73 1.30 12.40
CA ARG A 40 2.21 0.05 11.83
C ARG A 40 2.85 -0.27 10.49
N VAL A 41 2.98 -1.54 10.15
CA VAL A 41 3.27 -1.97 8.78
C VAL A 41 2.03 -1.74 7.94
N VAL A 42 2.17 -1.13 6.77
CA VAL A 42 1.04 -0.94 5.85
C VAL A 42 1.19 -1.88 4.66
N VAL A 43 0.13 -2.64 4.40
CA VAL A 43 -0.02 -3.46 3.20
C VAL A 43 -1.01 -2.77 2.28
N LEU A 44 -0.50 -2.15 1.22
CA LEU A 44 -1.30 -1.54 0.17
C LEU A 44 -1.49 -2.57 -0.95
N ALA A 45 -2.73 -3.07 -1.10
CA ALA A 45 -3.11 -4.05 -2.10
C ALA A 45 -3.93 -3.38 -3.21
N ALA A 46 -3.29 -3.08 -4.33
CA ALA A 46 -3.96 -2.51 -5.49
C ALA A 46 -4.66 -3.59 -6.31
N PHE A 47 -5.91 -3.34 -6.67
CA PHE A 47 -6.74 -4.26 -7.43
C PHE A 47 -7.73 -3.52 -8.33
N GLN A 48 -8.29 -4.24 -9.29
CA GLN A 48 -9.40 -3.79 -10.12
C GLN A 48 -10.46 -4.87 -10.18
N VAL A 49 -11.75 -4.52 -10.03
CA VAL A 49 -12.88 -5.50 -9.96
C VAL A 49 -13.05 -6.31 -11.24
N LEU A 50 -12.60 -5.82 -12.39
CA LEU A 50 -12.65 -6.53 -13.66
C LEU A 50 -11.33 -7.26 -14.01
N CYS A 51 -10.33 -7.22 -13.13
CA CYS A 51 -9.07 -7.93 -13.34
C CYS A 51 -9.16 -9.34 -12.75
N PRO A 52 -9.09 -10.41 -13.58
CA PRO A 52 -9.20 -11.80 -13.12
C PRO A 52 -8.17 -12.15 -12.04
N ASP A 53 -6.92 -11.74 -12.22
CA ASP A 53 -5.84 -12.03 -11.26
C ASP A 53 -6.03 -11.29 -9.92
N SER A 54 -6.61 -10.08 -9.95
CA SER A 54 -7.00 -9.37 -8.73
C SER A 54 -8.01 -10.16 -7.93
N ILE A 55 -9.01 -10.75 -8.60
CA ILE A 55 -10.08 -11.50 -7.97
C ILE A 55 -9.62 -12.88 -7.52
N ALA A 56 -8.82 -13.55 -8.34
CA ALA A 56 -8.35 -14.90 -8.05
C ALA A 56 -7.27 -14.95 -6.95
N SER A 57 -6.41 -13.91 -6.87
CA SER A 57 -5.25 -13.93 -5.98
C SER A 57 -5.12 -12.70 -5.09
N GLY A 58 -5.12 -11.49 -5.65
CA GLY A 58 -4.78 -10.26 -4.92
C GLY A 58 -5.74 -9.93 -3.77
N VAL A 59 -7.03 -9.88 -4.03
CA VAL A 59 -8.06 -9.58 -3.02
C VAL A 59 -8.15 -10.69 -1.95
N PRO A 60 -8.15 -11.99 -2.31
CA PRO A 60 -8.08 -13.05 -1.30
C PRO A 60 -6.82 -13.00 -0.42
N GLN A 61 -5.66 -12.65 -0.99
CA GLN A 61 -4.42 -12.50 -0.22
C GLN A 61 -4.52 -11.32 0.76
N ALA A 62 -4.98 -10.15 0.32
CA ALA A 62 -5.18 -9.00 1.20
C ALA A 62 -6.13 -9.33 2.37
N ARG A 63 -7.20 -10.10 2.11
CA ARG A 63 -8.11 -10.56 3.14
C ARG A 63 -7.42 -11.50 4.14
N ARG A 64 -6.65 -12.50 3.68
CA ARG A 64 -5.90 -13.39 4.59
C ARG A 64 -4.91 -12.64 5.45
N ILE A 65 -4.19 -11.65 4.89
CA ILE A 65 -3.29 -10.79 5.67
C ILE A 65 -4.08 -10.02 6.74
N TYR A 66 -5.20 -9.42 6.38
CA TYR A 66 -6.06 -8.68 7.31
C TYR A 66 -6.58 -9.55 8.45
N GLU A 67 -6.94 -10.80 8.16
CA GLU A 67 -7.45 -11.77 9.16
C GLU A 67 -6.34 -12.37 10.03
N THR A 68 -5.08 -12.35 9.57
CA THR A 68 -3.93 -12.98 10.25
C THR A 68 -3.24 -12.05 11.24
N PHE A 69 -3.06 -10.79 10.88
CA PHE A 69 -2.27 -9.86 11.69
C PHE A 69 -3.15 -8.95 12.55
N ALA A 70 -2.66 -8.62 13.77
CA ALA A 70 -3.35 -7.68 14.64
C ALA A 70 -3.41 -6.28 14.00
N PRO A 71 -4.55 -5.59 14.05
CA PRO A 71 -4.70 -4.27 13.43
C PRO A 71 -3.85 -3.18 14.11
N SER A 72 -3.34 -3.44 15.32
CA SER A 72 -2.33 -2.59 15.98
C SER A 72 -0.97 -2.62 15.31
N ASP A 73 -0.62 -3.72 14.62
CA ASP A 73 0.69 -3.95 14.03
C ASP A 73 0.69 -3.79 12.51
N VAL A 74 -0.40 -4.21 11.87
CA VAL A 74 -0.54 -4.20 10.41
C VAL A 74 -1.83 -3.53 9.99
N ALA A 75 -1.73 -2.55 9.11
CA ALA A 75 -2.86 -1.93 8.44
C ALA A 75 -2.93 -2.44 7.00
N VAL A 76 -4.05 -3.06 6.62
CA VAL A 76 -4.31 -3.47 5.24
C VAL A 76 -5.22 -2.44 4.57
N ILE A 77 -4.83 -1.97 3.41
CA ILE A 77 -5.60 -1.05 2.58
C ILE A 77 -5.76 -1.67 1.19
N GLY A 78 -6.99 -1.92 0.78
CA GLY A 78 -7.29 -2.22 -0.62
C GLY A 78 -7.37 -0.91 -1.40
N MET A 79 -6.61 -0.80 -2.49
CA MET A 79 -6.68 0.34 -3.40
C MET A 79 -7.31 -0.12 -4.71
N HIS A 80 -8.58 0.25 -4.92
CA HIS A 80 -9.21 0.03 -6.22
C HIS A 80 -8.74 1.11 -7.18
N THR A 81 -8.01 0.72 -8.23
CA THR A 81 -7.47 1.62 -9.23
C THR A 81 -8.09 1.29 -10.60
N THR A 82 -8.78 2.27 -11.22
CA THR A 82 -9.44 2.10 -12.51
C THR A 82 -8.55 2.70 -13.58
N PHE A 83 -7.73 1.88 -14.24
CA PHE A 83 -6.83 2.31 -15.32
C PHE A 83 -7.23 1.72 -16.68
N GLU A 84 -8.19 0.77 -16.68
CA GLU A 84 -8.81 0.16 -17.86
C GLU A 84 -10.33 0.08 -17.64
N HIS A 85 -11.10 -0.04 -18.71
CA HIS A 85 -12.55 -0.22 -18.68
C HIS A 85 -13.29 0.87 -17.89
N HIS A 86 -12.88 2.14 -18.05
CA HIS A 86 -13.44 3.29 -17.32
C HIS A 86 -14.97 3.36 -17.48
N ASP A 87 -15.51 3.08 -18.66
CA ASP A 87 -16.95 3.15 -18.93
C ASP A 87 -17.75 2.03 -18.25
N ALA A 88 -17.09 0.91 -17.91
CA ALA A 88 -17.70 -0.23 -17.24
C ALA A 88 -17.63 -0.12 -15.70
N PHE A 89 -17.00 0.91 -15.16
CA PHE A 89 -16.79 1.07 -13.72
C PHE A 89 -17.49 2.32 -13.17
N ASN A 90 -18.11 2.15 -12.01
CA ASN A 90 -18.54 3.24 -11.15
C ASN A 90 -18.43 2.81 -9.66
N SER A 91 -18.55 3.78 -8.75
CA SER A 91 -18.41 3.52 -7.31
C SER A 91 -19.48 2.58 -6.74
N ALA A 92 -20.64 2.45 -7.40
CA ALA A 92 -21.69 1.51 -7.00
C ALA A 92 -21.27 0.05 -7.26
N VAL A 93 -20.57 -0.21 -8.37
CA VAL A 93 -19.98 -1.53 -8.68
C VAL A 93 -18.99 -1.93 -7.61
N LEU A 94 -18.09 -1.03 -7.21
CA LEU A 94 -17.15 -1.30 -6.12
C LEU A 94 -17.86 -1.58 -4.80
N LYS A 95 -18.88 -0.78 -4.46
CA LYS A 95 -19.67 -1.00 -3.24
C LYS A 95 -20.34 -2.36 -3.23
N ALA A 96 -20.98 -2.76 -4.34
CA ALA A 96 -21.60 -4.09 -4.48
C ALA A 96 -20.54 -5.19 -4.35
N PHE A 97 -19.39 -5.05 -5.02
CA PHE A 97 -18.28 -5.99 -4.91
C PHE A 97 -17.80 -6.16 -3.46
N ILE A 98 -17.60 -5.06 -2.72
CA ILE A 98 -17.19 -5.10 -1.30
C ILE A 98 -18.20 -5.90 -0.47
N GLN A 99 -19.50 -5.71 -0.70
CA GLN A 99 -20.57 -6.41 0.01
C GLN A 99 -20.63 -7.89 -0.34
N GLU A 100 -20.62 -8.24 -1.63
CA GLU A 100 -20.71 -9.64 -2.10
C GLU A 100 -19.48 -10.47 -1.67
N TYR A 101 -18.28 -9.88 -1.74
CA TYR A 101 -17.03 -10.52 -1.29
C TYR A 101 -16.80 -10.41 0.22
N ARG A 102 -17.70 -9.72 0.96
CA ARG A 102 -17.63 -9.51 2.42
C ARG A 102 -16.27 -9.00 2.88
N LEU A 103 -15.74 -8.05 2.14
CA LEU A 103 -14.45 -7.44 2.47
C LEU A 103 -14.61 -6.53 3.69
N LYS A 104 -13.76 -6.69 4.69
CA LYS A 104 -13.84 -5.95 5.97
C LYS A 104 -12.74 -4.92 6.16
N PHE A 105 -11.63 -5.04 5.42
CA PHE A 105 -10.54 -4.08 5.51
C PHE A 105 -10.89 -2.78 4.77
N PRO A 106 -10.28 -1.65 5.17
CA PRO A 106 -10.45 -0.37 4.49
C PRO A 106 -10.14 -0.46 2.99
N ILE A 107 -11.02 0.11 2.18
CA ILE A 107 -10.85 0.15 0.72
C ILE A 107 -10.95 1.59 0.26
N ALA A 108 -9.95 2.00 -0.51
CA ALA A 108 -9.85 3.29 -1.16
C ALA A 108 -10.17 3.15 -2.65
N LEU A 109 -10.95 4.07 -3.19
CA LEU A 109 -11.05 4.31 -4.63
C LEU A 109 -9.98 5.32 -5.00
N ASP A 110 -9.05 4.92 -5.86
CA ASP A 110 -7.98 5.78 -6.35
C ASP A 110 -8.56 7.00 -7.08
N GLN A 111 -7.98 8.16 -6.84
CA GLN A 111 -8.44 9.41 -7.43
C GLN A 111 -8.13 9.41 -8.93
N PRO A 112 -9.15 9.62 -9.80
CA PRO A 112 -8.93 9.74 -11.23
C PRO A 112 -7.97 10.88 -11.58
N ASN A 113 -7.11 10.65 -12.57
CA ASN A 113 -6.21 11.67 -13.10
C ASN A 113 -6.83 12.32 -14.34
N PRO A 114 -7.19 13.62 -14.31
CA PRO A 114 -7.76 14.29 -15.49
C PRO A 114 -6.80 14.37 -16.68
N ALA A 115 -5.50 14.20 -16.45
CA ALA A 115 -4.48 14.29 -17.49
C ALA A 115 -4.22 12.96 -18.23
N GLY A 116 -4.79 11.84 -17.75
CA GLY A 116 -4.54 10.55 -18.38
C GLY A 116 -5.37 9.40 -17.78
N PRO A 117 -5.25 8.20 -18.34
CA PRO A 117 -6.05 7.05 -17.91
C PRO A 117 -5.57 6.43 -16.58
N ILE A 118 -4.35 6.76 -16.15
CA ILE A 118 -3.75 6.18 -14.94
C ILE A 118 -4.11 7.02 -13.72
N PRO A 119 -4.80 6.45 -12.69
CA PRO A 119 -5.15 7.16 -11.48
C PRO A 119 -3.93 7.62 -10.68
N HIS A 120 -4.12 8.64 -9.86
CA HIS A 120 -3.02 9.33 -9.19
C HIS A 120 -2.18 8.48 -8.25
N THR A 121 -2.79 7.61 -7.43
CA THR A 121 -2.01 6.76 -6.53
C THR A 121 -1.24 5.69 -7.31
N MET A 122 -1.90 5.08 -8.29
CA MET A 122 -1.24 4.11 -9.20
C MET A 122 -0.02 4.73 -9.89
N GLU A 123 -0.15 5.96 -10.40
CA GLU A 123 0.94 6.70 -11.04
C GLU A 123 2.08 7.01 -10.06
N ARG A 124 1.76 7.55 -8.87
CA ARG A 124 2.75 7.89 -7.83
C ARG A 124 3.59 6.71 -7.37
N TYR A 125 2.97 5.54 -7.28
CA TYR A 125 3.66 4.29 -6.92
C TYR A 125 4.29 3.60 -8.13
N ASN A 126 4.15 4.16 -9.33
CA ASN A 126 4.63 3.56 -10.57
C ASN A 126 4.18 2.08 -10.71
N MET A 127 2.89 1.84 -10.41
CA MET A 127 2.32 0.49 -10.51
C MET A 127 2.12 0.12 -11.97
N ARG A 128 2.52 -1.10 -12.33
CA ARG A 128 2.47 -1.60 -13.72
C ARG A 128 1.12 -2.17 -14.11
N GLY A 129 0.25 -2.42 -13.15
CA GLY A 129 -1.06 -3.04 -13.29
C GLY A 129 -1.54 -3.63 -11.98
N THR A 130 -2.58 -4.47 -12.06
CA THR A 130 -3.17 -5.17 -10.92
C THR A 130 -3.18 -6.68 -11.09
N PRO A 131 -3.07 -7.47 -9.99
CA PRO A 131 -2.84 -6.98 -8.64
C PRO A 131 -1.43 -6.46 -8.43
N SER A 132 -1.28 -5.43 -7.58
CA SER A 132 0.02 -4.98 -7.08
C SER A 132 -0.02 -4.93 -5.56
N LEU A 133 1.09 -5.28 -4.92
CA LEU A 133 1.21 -5.26 -3.47
C LEU A 133 2.44 -4.44 -3.07
N VAL A 134 2.21 -3.45 -2.19
CA VAL A 134 3.27 -2.62 -1.64
C VAL A 134 3.32 -2.83 -0.13
N LEU A 135 4.50 -3.17 0.42
CA LEU A 135 4.76 -3.16 1.85
C LEU A 135 5.46 -1.87 2.23
N ILE A 136 4.91 -1.22 3.25
CA ILE A 136 5.45 0.00 3.82
C ILE A 136 5.74 -0.28 5.30
N ASP A 137 6.93 0.02 5.76
CA ASP A 137 7.33 -0.24 7.14
C ASP A 137 6.72 0.77 8.13
N ARG A 138 6.95 0.55 9.43
CA ARG A 138 6.45 1.37 10.54
C ARG A 138 6.90 2.84 10.47
N LEU A 139 7.97 3.12 9.74
CA LEU A 139 8.48 4.47 9.49
C LEU A 139 7.95 5.08 8.19
N GLY A 140 7.12 4.33 7.44
CA GLY A 140 6.53 4.75 6.18
C GLY A 140 7.46 4.69 4.99
N ILE A 141 8.40 3.78 5.01
CA ILE A 141 9.32 3.53 3.91
C ILE A 141 8.82 2.33 3.11
N VAL A 142 8.81 2.45 1.79
CA VAL A 142 8.48 1.33 0.90
C VAL A 142 9.59 0.27 0.99
N ARG A 143 9.22 -0.93 1.41
CA ARG A 143 10.15 -2.07 1.59
C ARG A 143 10.00 -3.10 0.47
N LYS A 144 8.84 -3.17 -0.13
CA LYS A 144 8.54 -4.07 -1.25
C LYS A 144 7.50 -3.45 -2.16
N HIS A 145 7.69 -3.65 -3.46
CA HIS A 145 6.68 -3.43 -4.47
C HIS A 145 6.66 -4.67 -5.39
N ALA A 146 5.54 -5.37 -5.43
CA ALA A 146 5.36 -6.56 -6.25
C ALA A 146 4.18 -6.36 -7.20
N PHE A 147 4.33 -6.83 -8.43
CA PHE A 147 3.26 -6.91 -9.43
C PHE A 147 2.92 -8.36 -9.68
N GLY A 148 1.62 -8.68 -9.77
CA GLY A 148 1.12 -10.03 -9.90
C GLY A 148 0.97 -10.77 -8.56
N ALA A 149 0.73 -12.07 -8.63
CA ALA A 149 0.57 -12.93 -7.46
C ALA A 149 1.88 -13.07 -6.68
N VAL A 150 1.79 -12.99 -5.36
CA VAL A 150 2.92 -13.20 -4.43
C VAL A 150 2.60 -14.42 -3.57
N ASP A 151 3.62 -15.21 -3.25
CA ASP A 151 3.46 -16.36 -2.35
C ASP A 151 3.07 -15.93 -0.93
N ASP A 152 2.06 -16.59 -0.35
CA ASP A 152 1.50 -16.24 0.96
C ASP A 152 2.50 -16.44 2.10
N LEU A 153 3.30 -17.50 2.08
CA LEU A 153 4.29 -17.76 3.13
C LEU A 153 5.39 -16.69 3.08
N ARG A 154 5.83 -16.35 1.89
CA ARG A 154 6.85 -15.34 1.69
C ARG A 154 6.37 -13.97 2.16
N ILE A 155 5.19 -13.54 1.73
CA ILE A 155 4.66 -12.23 2.12
C ILE A 155 4.36 -12.17 3.62
N GLY A 156 3.84 -13.25 4.20
CA GLY A 156 3.59 -13.37 5.64
C GLY A 156 4.88 -13.25 6.45
N ALA A 157 5.96 -13.93 6.04
CA ALA A 157 7.27 -13.83 6.68
C ALA A 157 7.86 -12.42 6.59
N GLU A 158 7.77 -11.76 5.43
CA GLU A 158 8.23 -10.38 5.24
C GLU A 158 7.45 -9.39 6.13
N ILE A 159 6.13 -9.51 6.21
CA ILE A 159 5.29 -8.68 7.11
C ILE A 159 5.68 -8.95 8.56
N GLY A 160 5.79 -10.22 8.97
CA GLY A 160 6.18 -10.59 10.32
C GLY A 160 7.54 -10.00 10.71
N ALA A 161 8.53 -10.04 9.82
CA ALA A 161 9.83 -9.41 10.06
C ALA A 161 9.71 -7.90 10.26
N LEU A 162 8.93 -7.20 9.41
CA LEU A 162 8.72 -5.76 9.52
C LEU A 162 8.01 -5.35 10.82
N THR A 163 7.11 -6.19 11.35
CA THR A 163 6.44 -5.90 12.64
C THR A 163 7.39 -5.99 13.83
N GLN A 164 8.48 -6.74 13.72
CA GLN A 164 9.50 -6.89 14.77
C GLN A 164 10.64 -5.86 14.66
N GLU A 165 10.73 -5.13 13.54
CA GLU A 165 11.77 -4.10 13.39
C GLU A 165 11.54 -2.94 14.37
N THR A 166 12.56 -2.66 15.18
CA THR A 166 12.60 -1.42 15.98
C THR A 166 13.00 -0.24 15.10
N ALA A 167 12.64 0.98 15.51
CA ALA A 167 13.04 2.20 14.77
C ALA A 167 14.58 2.30 14.59
N ALA A 168 15.35 1.82 15.55
CA ALA A 168 16.82 1.76 15.48
C ALA A 168 17.30 0.73 14.44
N ALA A 169 16.73 -0.48 14.42
CA ALA A 169 17.08 -1.53 13.46
C ALA A 169 16.72 -1.13 12.02
N ALA A 170 15.55 -0.51 11.83
CA ALA A 170 15.14 0.03 10.54
C ALA A 170 16.06 1.15 10.03
N ALA A 171 16.64 1.95 10.92
CA ALA A 171 17.63 2.99 10.56
C ALA A 171 18.98 2.38 10.13
N ILE A 172 19.44 1.33 10.81
CA ILE A 172 20.71 0.63 10.50
C ILE A 172 20.59 -0.10 9.16
N ALA A 173 19.49 -0.82 8.91
CA ALA A 173 19.25 -1.54 7.65
C ALA A 173 19.28 -0.62 6.42
N ARG A 174 18.90 0.66 6.58
CA ARG A 174 18.98 1.67 5.52
C ARG A 174 20.39 2.16 5.25
N SER A 175 21.22 2.24 6.30
CA SER A 175 22.61 2.71 6.18
C SER A 175 23.53 1.67 5.51
N SER A 176 23.15 0.38 5.57
CA SER A 176 23.93 -0.72 4.97
C SER A 176 23.51 -1.06 3.52
N ALA A 177 22.40 -0.47 3.03
CA ALA A 177 21.89 -0.71 1.68
C ALA A 177 22.18 0.46 0.70
N ALA A 178 22.86 1.49 1.16
CA ALA A 178 23.30 2.66 0.39
C ALA A 178 24.79 2.60 0.07
#